data_29ddb4fb3d942c5c55ceec551e07e682
#
_entry.id   29ddb4fb3d942c5c55ceec551e07e682
#
_cell.length_a   1.000
_cell.length_b   1.000
_cell.length_c   1.000
_cell.angle_alpha   90.00
_cell.angle_beta   90.00
_cell.angle_gamma   90.00
#
_symmetry.space_group_name_H-M   'P 1'
#
loop_
_entity.id
_entity.type
_entity.pdbx_description
1 polymer ?
#
loop_
_entity_poly.entity_id
_entity_poly.type
_entity_poly.pdbx_seq_one_letter_code
_entity_poly.pdbx_strand_id
1 'polypeptide(L)'
;MRAEQHLEASFRAVLKNMNLPWPDKAVIEPSKDPKHGDLASNLALVSAKAAGMPPRELAAKMAEALRNEDTSLASVEVAGPGFLNVTFSPEFWRETIRRIDDAADRFGQATVGKGCKVQVEYVSANPTGPLHIGHGRGAAVGDTLARILRFAGYDVTTEYYINDAGRQMRLLGLSIWLRAKELAGIAVEWPEDYYRGSYIIDIAREMMDKDPGLTSLSDAEGQDRCFAYGMQTILDGIKEDLREFRVEHQVWFSERSLVEHGAVEETFERLKKAGLSFEKDGALWFRTTDFGDDKDRVLRKSDGSLTYFASDIAYHDDKYRRGFDRVVDVWGADHHGYVPRMKAAVQAVGRKAEDLDVVLIQLVNLLENGTQVAMSTRAGQFETLADVVKEVGVDAARFMFLSRKSDSHLDFDLALVKQRSMDNPVYYVQYAHARVRSVLRKAAEAGLTLPEKTDLALLVPLSEAEDLALLHFLDRFEDVAKGAAQALAPHHISYYLM
;
A
#
# COMPACT_ATOMS: atom_id res chain seq x y z
N MET A 1 -2.27 4.94 28.05
CA MET A 1 -0.92 4.59 27.53
C MET A 1 -0.93 3.11 27.24
N ARG A 2 -0.30 2.64 26.15
CA ARG A 2 -0.22 1.20 25.81
C ARG A 2 0.76 0.48 26.73
N ALA A 3 0.64 -0.84 26.84
CA ALA A 3 1.45 -1.64 27.76
C ALA A 3 2.97 -1.47 27.54
N GLU A 4 3.45 -1.54 26.29
CA GLU A 4 4.88 -1.35 26.00
C GLU A 4 5.37 0.06 26.35
N GLN A 5 4.60 1.09 25.98
CA GLN A 5 4.94 2.48 26.30
C GLN A 5 4.93 2.75 27.80
N HIS A 6 3.97 2.16 28.51
CA HIS A 6 3.89 2.28 29.97
C HIS A 6 5.09 1.62 30.64
N LEU A 7 5.40 0.39 30.26
CA LEU A 7 6.54 -0.33 30.82
C LEU A 7 7.88 0.36 30.48
N GLU A 8 8.02 0.91 29.26
CA GLU A 8 9.20 1.71 28.91
C GLU A 8 9.33 2.93 29.81
N ALA A 9 8.24 3.65 30.08
CA ALA A 9 8.25 4.81 30.96
C ALA A 9 8.64 4.42 32.38
N SER A 10 8.10 3.32 32.92
CA SER A 10 8.44 2.79 34.26
C SER A 10 9.91 2.36 34.32
N PHE A 11 10.43 1.67 33.32
CA PHE A 11 11.84 1.33 33.22
C PHE A 11 12.77 2.56 33.15
N ARG A 12 12.38 3.59 32.41
CA ARG A 12 13.13 4.84 32.33
C ARG A 12 13.20 5.55 33.69
N ALA A 13 12.12 5.52 34.46
CA ALA A 13 12.10 6.06 35.82
C ALA A 13 13.05 5.27 36.73
N VAL A 14 12.99 3.94 36.70
CA VAL A 14 13.89 3.06 37.49
C VAL A 14 15.35 3.28 37.12
N LEU A 15 15.69 3.33 35.83
CA LEU A 15 17.07 3.60 35.38
C LEU A 15 17.57 4.98 35.85
N LYS A 16 16.70 6.00 35.78
CA LYS A 16 17.02 7.36 36.23
C LYS A 16 17.35 7.36 37.75
N ASN A 17 16.56 6.66 38.56
CA ASN A 17 16.78 6.53 39.98
C ASN A 17 18.10 5.78 40.29
N MET A 18 18.51 4.87 39.39
CA MET A 18 19.79 4.14 39.47
C MET A 18 20.96 4.90 38.81
N ASN A 19 20.78 6.11 38.29
CA ASN A 19 21.76 6.88 37.52
C ASN A 19 22.30 6.10 36.30
N LEU A 20 21.48 5.31 35.64
CA LEU A 20 21.83 4.54 34.45
C LEU A 20 21.22 5.14 33.19
N PRO A 21 21.95 5.16 32.06
CA PRO A 21 21.39 5.58 30.79
C PRO A 21 20.49 4.51 30.19
N TRP A 22 19.56 4.91 29.32
CA TRP A 22 18.79 3.97 28.49
C TRP A 22 19.71 3.32 27.44
N PRO A 23 19.85 1.98 27.39
CA PRO A 23 20.74 1.32 26.47
C PRO A 23 20.08 1.14 25.07
N ASP A 24 20.86 1.35 24.01
CA ASP A 24 20.37 1.24 22.61
C ASP A 24 19.81 -0.15 22.25
N LYS A 25 20.24 -1.19 22.95
CA LYS A 25 19.84 -2.59 22.71
C LYS A 25 18.74 -3.08 23.64
N ALA A 26 18.08 -2.17 24.36
CA ALA A 26 16.94 -2.53 25.19
C ALA A 26 15.75 -2.92 24.30
N VAL A 27 15.13 -4.04 24.66
CA VAL A 27 13.93 -4.57 24.00
C VAL A 27 12.85 -4.79 25.04
N ILE A 28 11.65 -4.38 24.71
CA ILE A 28 10.40 -4.73 25.40
C ILE A 28 9.53 -5.38 24.34
N GLU A 29 9.13 -6.62 24.56
CA GLU A 29 8.37 -7.40 23.59
C GLU A 29 7.30 -8.26 24.27
N PRO A 30 6.21 -8.62 23.59
CA PRO A 30 5.24 -9.58 24.10
C PRO A 30 5.91 -10.91 24.47
N SER A 31 5.53 -11.47 25.62
CA SER A 31 6.01 -12.79 26.03
C SER A 31 5.60 -13.85 25.02
N LYS A 32 6.52 -14.76 24.69
CA LYS A 32 6.23 -15.87 23.76
C LYS A 32 5.31 -16.94 24.36
N ASP A 33 5.36 -17.10 25.67
CA ASP A 33 4.49 -18.00 26.42
C ASP A 33 3.74 -17.17 27.47
N PRO A 34 2.39 -17.20 27.47
CA PRO A 34 1.57 -16.46 28.46
C PRO A 34 1.93 -16.75 29.92
N LYS A 35 2.54 -17.91 30.19
CA LYS A 35 3.05 -18.25 31.53
C LYS A 35 4.17 -17.33 32.02
N HIS A 36 4.80 -16.61 31.11
CA HIS A 36 5.88 -15.67 31.40
C HIS A 36 5.42 -14.22 31.50
N GLY A 37 4.11 -14.00 31.70
CA GLY A 37 3.51 -12.68 31.77
C GLY A 37 3.19 -12.08 30.40
N ASP A 38 2.87 -10.79 30.39
CA ASP A 38 2.40 -10.08 29.19
C ASP A 38 3.56 -9.58 28.34
N LEU A 39 4.58 -8.99 28.98
CA LEU A 39 5.77 -8.45 28.33
C LEU A 39 7.06 -8.99 28.95
N ALA A 40 8.08 -9.11 28.11
CA ALA A 40 9.43 -9.47 28.53
C ALA A 40 10.43 -8.38 28.13
N SER A 41 11.47 -8.17 28.93
CA SER A 41 12.54 -7.23 28.61
C SER A 41 13.94 -7.80 28.93
N ASN A 42 14.89 -7.46 28.05
CA ASN A 42 16.32 -7.73 28.26
C ASN A 42 17.05 -6.58 28.95
N LEU A 43 16.34 -5.58 29.48
CA LEU A 43 16.91 -4.32 29.97
C LEU A 43 18.04 -4.50 30.97
N ALA A 44 17.87 -5.39 31.96
CA ALA A 44 18.92 -5.64 32.96
C ALA A 44 20.15 -6.30 32.33
N LEU A 45 19.99 -7.17 31.33
CA LEU A 45 21.11 -7.79 30.62
C LEU A 45 21.98 -6.76 29.89
N VAL A 46 21.36 -5.84 29.19
CA VAL A 46 22.09 -4.83 28.38
C VAL A 46 22.62 -3.66 29.22
N SER A 47 22.04 -3.42 30.41
CA SER A 47 22.47 -2.39 31.36
C SER A 47 23.52 -2.87 32.37
N ALA A 48 23.74 -4.17 32.53
CA ALA A 48 24.57 -4.77 33.58
C ALA A 48 26.01 -4.22 33.63
N LYS A 49 26.62 -4.03 32.41
CA LYS A 49 27.98 -3.47 32.33
C LYS A 49 28.04 -2.02 32.82
N ALA A 50 27.07 -1.20 32.48
CA ALA A 50 26.99 0.20 32.91
C ALA A 50 26.70 0.28 34.43
N ALA A 51 25.92 -0.66 34.96
CA ALA A 51 25.60 -0.75 36.38
C ALA A 51 26.74 -1.34 37.24
N GLY A 52 27.75 -1.95 36.62
CA GLY A 52 28.87 -2.58 37.34
C GLY A 52 28.46 -3.79 38.19
N MET A 53 27.35 -4.48 37.83
CA MET A 53 26.85 -5.62 38.60
C MET A 53 26.33 -6.76 37.70
N PRO A 54 26.22 -8.00 38.25
CA PRO A 54 25.67 -9.10 37.45
C PRO A 54 24.25 -8.83 36.96
N PRO A 55 23.90 -9.24 35.70
CA PRO A 55 22.59 -8.96 35.13
C PRO A 55 21.41 -9.42 35.98
N ARG A 56 21.51 -10.60 36.58
CA ARG A 56 20.43 -11.16 37.42
C ARG A 56 20.23 -10.36 38.72
N GLU A 57 21.32 -9.82 39.31
CA GLU A 57 21.24 -8.96 40.49
C GLU A 57 20.60 -7.61 40.12
N LEU A 58 20.99 -7.03 38.97
CA LEU A 58 20.40 -5.81 38.48
C LEU A 58 18.90 -6.01 38.19
N ALA A 59 18.56 -7.14 37.57
CA ALA A 59 17.15 -7.48 37.29
C ALA A 59 16.33 -7.59 38.60
N ALA A 60 16.88 -8.17 39.65
CA ALA A 60 16.20 -8.27 40.94
C ALA A 60 15.93 -6.88 41.55
N LYS A 61 16.91 -5.96 41.49
CA LYS A 61 16.75 -4.57 41.97
C LYS A 61 15.72 -3.79 41.13
N MET A 62 15.76 -3.95 39.79
CA MET A 62 14.77 -3.34 38.89
C MET A 62 13.36 -3.88 39.15
N ALA A 63 13.22 -5.20 39.34
CA ALA A 63 11.94 -5.83 39.66
C ALA A 63 11.36 -5.35 41.00
N GLU A 64 12.19 -5.16 41.99
CA GLU A 64 11.79 -4.62 43.30
C GLU A 64 11.34 -3.16 43.18
N ALA A 65 12.10 -2.31 42.46
CA ALA A 65 11.74 -0.92 42.20
C ALA A 65 10.42 -0.82 41.46
N LEU A 66 10.24 -1.59 40.37
CA LEU A 66 8.99 -1.61 39.61
C LEU A 66 7.79 -1.99 40.47
N ARG A 67 7.89 -3.06 41.28
CA ARG A 67 6.81 -3.50 42.18
C ARG A 67 6.41 -2.43 43.20
N ASN A 68 7.39 -1.62 43.65
CA ASN A 68 7.13 -0.58 44.65
C ASN A 68 6.57 0.72 44.00
N GLU A 69 6.97 1.03 42.80
CA GLU A 69 6.67 2.31 42.16
C GLU A 69 5.48 2.26 41.19
N ASP A 70 5.17 1.08 40.61
CA ASP A 70 4.16 0.91 39.56
C ASP A 70 3.01 -0.01 39.98
N THR A 71 1.95 0.56 40.47
CA THR A 71 0.76 -0.17 40.97
C THR A 71 -0.09 -0.81 39.82
N SER A 72 0.23 -0.51 38.57
CA SER A 72 -0.44 -1.12 37.41
C SER A 72 0.08 -2.53 37.11
N LEU A 73 1.19 -2.93 37.75
CA LEU A 73 1.81 -4.24 37.57
C LEU A 73 1.30 -5.25 38.63
N ALA A 74 0.79 -6.39 38.16
CA ALA A 74 0.38 -7.50 38.99
C ALA A 74 1.60 -8.30 39.46
N SER A 75 2.59 -8.52 38.58
CA SER A 75 3.85 -9.19 38.93
C SER A 75 5.02 -8.72 38.06
N VAL A 76 6.22 -8.81 38.63
CA VAL A 76 7.50 -8.66 37.90
C VAL A 76 8.42 -9.78 38.34
N GLU A 77 8.82 -10.64 37.43
CA GLU A 77 9.62 -11.81 37.66
C GLU A 77 10.97 -11.76 36.94
N VAL A 78 12.02 -12.26 37.59
CA VAL A 78 13.35 -12.37 36.98
C VAL A 78 13.52 -13.78 36.39
N ALA A 79 13.72 -13.84 35.10
CA ALA A 79 13.88 -15.09 34.38
C ALA A 79 15.31 -15.26 33.81
N GLY A 80 15.78 -16.49 33.76
CA GLY A 80 17.05 -16.86 33.15
C GLY A 80 18.24 -16.01 33.69
N PRO A 81 19.11 -15.49 32.80
CA PRO A 81 20.30 -14.72 33.17
C PRO A 81 20.01 -13.28 33.62
N GLY A 82 18.75 -12.81 33.53
CA GLY A 82 18.38 -11.44 33.92
C GLY A 82 17.33 -10.82 32.99
N PHE A 83 16.46 -11.63 32.38
CA PHE A 83 15.24 -11.11 31.75
C PHE A 83 14.24 -10.68 32.82
N LEU A 84 13.44 -9.69 32.49
CA LEU A 84 12.33 -9.23 33.30
C LEU A 84 11.02 -9.58 32.60
N ASN A 85 10.22 -10.41 33.23
CA ASN A 85 8.89 -10.78 32.79
C ASN A 85 7.86 -9.99 33.60
N VAL A 86 6.94 -9.33 32.94
CA VAL A 86 5.98 -8.40 33.53
C VAL A 86 4.57 -8.82 33.22
N THR A 87 3.73 -8.85 34.26
CA THR A 87 2.29 -9.04 34.13
C THR A 87 1.58 -7.78 34.62
N PHE A 88 0.70 -7.22 33.84
CA PHE A 88 -0.12 -6.08 34.22
C PHE A 88 -1.35 -6.53 35.01
N SER A 89 -1.90 -5.63 35.80
CA SER A 89 -3.14 -5.88 36.52
C SER A 89 -4.34 -5.90 35.55
N PRO A 90 -5.45 -6.58 35.89
CA PRO A 90 -6.68 -6.53 35.11
C PRO A 90 -7.23 -5.10 34.97
N GLU A 91 -7.00 -4.24 35.97
CA GLU A 91 -7.36 -2.82 35.95
C GLU A 91 -6.66 -2.09 34.81
N PHE A 92 -5.38 -2.33 34.61
CA PHE A 92 -4.61 -1.74 33.51
C PHE A 92 -5.21 -2.12 32.16
N TRP A 93 -5.55 -3.38 31.95
CA TRP A 93 -6.12 -3.86 30.70
C TRP A 93 -7.51 -3.30 30.41
N ARG A 94 -8.36 -3.11 31.42
CA ARG A 94 -9.68 -2.49 31.29
C ARG A 94 -9.60 -1.05 30.77
N GLU A 95 -8.52 -0.33 31.07
CA GLU A 95 -8.24 0.99 30.51
C GLU A 95 -8.14 0.98 28.96
N THR A 96 -7.89 -0.16 28.34
CA THR A 96 -7.90 -0.30 26.87
C THR A 96 -9.29 0.02 26.31
N ILE A 97 -10.37 -0.42 26.97
CA ILE A 97 -11.75 -0.10 26.52
C ILE A 97 -11.99 1.41 26.59
N ARG A 98 -11.60 2.07 27.68
CA ARG A 98 -11.74 3.53 27.78
C ARG A 98 -10.94 4.25 26.69
N ARG A 99 -9.72 3.79 26.39
CA ARG A 99 -8.92 4.36 25.31
C ARG A 99 -9.56 4.17 23.93
N ILE A 100 -10.21 3.03 23.70
CA ILE A 100 -10.98 2.78 22.48
C ILE A 100 -12.13 3.76 22.37
N ASP A 101 -12.90 3.92 23.45
CA ASP A 101 -14.06 4.80 23.52
C ASP A 101 -13.67 6.28 23.32
N ASP A 102 -12.65 6.76 24.03
CA ASP A 102 -12.13 8.13 23.93
C ASP A 102 -11.55 8.45 22.54
N ALA A 103 -10.90 7.49 21.91
CA ALA A 103 -10.27 7.67 20.61
C ALA A 103 -11.22 7.45 19.43
N ALA A 104 -12.27 6.63 19.62
CA ALA A 104 -13.23 6.24 18.57
C ALA A 104 -12.52 5.84 17.27
N ASP A 105 -12.84 6.45 16.14
CA ASP A 105 -12.23 6.16 14.82
C ASP A 105 -10.70 6.42 14.74
N ARG A 106 -10.15 7.09 15.75
CA ARG A 106 -8.71 7.35 15.85
C ARG A 106 -7.96 6.32 16.70
N PHE A 107 -8.64 5.32 17.26
CA PHE A 107 -7.97 4.29 18.05
C PHE A 107 -6.94 3.54 17.19
N GLY A 108 -5.72 3.41 17.69
CA GLY A 108 -4.59 2.82 16.95
C GLY A 108 -3.87 3.77 15.99
N GLN A 109 -4.30 5.04 15.91
CA GLN A 109 -3.61 6.04 15.11
C GLN A 109 -2.20 6.29 15.65
N ALA A 110 -1.21 6.23 14.77
CA ALA A 110 0.18 6.51 15.10
C ALA A 110 0.63 7.86 14.53
N THR A 111 1.72 8.40 15.06
CA THR A 111 2.29 9.70 14.63
C THR A 111 3.70 9.56 14.07
N VAL A 112 4.07 8.36 13.63
CA VAL A 112 5.43 8.06 13.14
C VAL A 112 5.79 8.83 11.87
N GLY A 113 4.78 9.20 11.07
CA GLY A 113 4.95 9.98 9.85
C GLY A 113 5.37 11.43 10.10
N LYS A 114 5.03 11.99 11.26
CA LYS A 114 5.37 13.38 11.64
C LYS A 114 5.07 14.43 10.57
N GLY A 115 4.06 14.20 9.73
CA GLY A 115 3.70 15.07 8.62
C GLY A 115 4.65 15.01 7.41
N CYS A 116 5.55 14.02 7.32
CA CYS A 116 6.37 13.77 6.14
C CYS A 116 5.46 13.61 4.91
N LYS A 117 5.76 14.33 3.84
CA LYS A 117 4.98 14.35 2.60
C LYS A 117 5.34 13.15 1.74
N VAL A 118 4.38 12.29 1.51
CA VAL A 118 4.53 11.05 0.74
C VAL A 118 3.63 11.07 -0.49
N GLN A 119 4.20 10.80 -1.66
CA GLN A 119 3.41 10.48 -2.84
C GLN A 119 3.35 8.97 -3.00
N VAL A 120 2.15 8.45 -3.21
CA VAL A 120 1.93 7.02 -3.52
C VAL A 120 1.35 6.91 -4.92
N GLU A 121 2.12 6.34 -5.83
CA GLU A 121 1.69 6.04 -7.19
C GLU A 121 1.29 4.58 -7.32
N TYR A 122 0.12 4.33 -7.89
CA TYR A 122 -0.36 2.95 -8.08
C TYR A 122 -1.38 2.83 -9.21
N VAL A 123 -1.56 1.62 -9.70
CA VAL A 123 -2.29 1.24 -10.89
C VAL A 123 -1.55 1.68 -12.15
N SER A 124 -1.58 2.96 -12.49
CA SER A 124 -0.88 3.59 -13.62
C SER A 124 -0.92 2.73 -14.90
N ALA A 125 -2.08 2.09 -15.15
CA ALA A 125 -2.28 1.25 -16.32
C ALA A 125 -2.39 2.11 -17.58
N ASN A 126 -1.88 1.61 -18.70
CA ASN A 126 -2.01 2.30 -19.98
C ASN A 126 -3.48 2.43 -20.37
N PRO A 127 -3.95 3.61 -20.82
CA PRO A 127 -5.35 3.82 -21.21
C PRO A 127 -5.64 3.20 -22.58
N THR A 128 -5.38 1.91 -22.73
CA THR A 128 -5.57 1.13 -23.97
C THR A 128 -6.68 0.09 -23.86
N GLY A 129 -7.31 -0.04 -22.69
CA GLY A 129 -8.41 -0.94 -22.41
C GLY A 129 -8.84 -0.90 -20.94
N PRO A 130 -9.89 -1.63 -20.56
CA PRO A 130 -10.39 -1.70 -19.20
C PRO A 130 -9.36 -2.35 -18.26
N LEU A 131 -9.51 -2.09 -16.96
CA LEU A 131 -8.66 -2.71 -15.93
C LEU A 131 -8.94 -4.21 -15.83
N HIS A 132 -7.89 -5.00 -15.69
CA HIS A 132 -7.99 -6.44 -15.40
C HIS A 132 -7.70 -6.72 -13.92
N ILE A 133 -7.96 -7.93 -13.47
CA ILE A 133 -7.80 -8.36 -12.06
C ILE A 133 -6.41 -8.09 -11.48
N GLY A 134 -5.36 -8.15 -12.29
CA GLY A 134 -3.99 -7.82 -11.86
C GLY A 134 -3.84 -6.36 -11.43
N HIS A 135 -4.49 -5.42 -12.17
CA HIS A 135 -4.55 -4.01 -11.78
C HIS A 135 -5.35 -3.83 -10.47
N GLY A 136 -6.41 -4.64 -10.26
CA GLY A 136 -7.21 -4.64 -9.05
C GLY A 136 -6.39 -4.90 -7.78
N ARG A 137 -5.43 -5.84 -7.84
CA ARG A 137 -4.53 -6.08 -6.71
C ARG A 137 -3.65 -4.87 -6.42
N GLY A 138 -3.05 -4.27 -7.45
CA GLY A 138 -2.25 -3.04 -7.33
C GLY A 138 -3.07 -1.88 -6.76
N ALA A 139 -4.32 -1.73 -7.21
CA ALA A 139 -5.25 -0.72 -6.71
C ALA A 139 -5.59 -0.93 -5.23
N ALA A 140 -5.93 -2.16 -4.82
CA ALA A 140 -6.24 -2.47 -3.43
C ALA A 140 -5.05 -2.25 -2.49
N VAL A 141 -3.85 -2.69 -2.90
CA VAL A 141 -2.61 -2.52 -2.11
C VAL A 141 -2.24 -1.05 -2.02
N GLY A 142 -2.21 -0.31 -3.14
CA GLY A 142 -1.82 1.10 -3.16
C GLY A 142 -2.75 2.00 -2.36
N ASP A 143 -4.07 1.87 -2.56
CA ASP A 143 -5.07 2.63 -1.81
C ASP A 143 -5.03 2.32 -0.30
N THR A 144 -4.95 1.04 0.06
CA THR A 144 -4.88 0.65 1.46
C THR A 144 -3.59 1.14 2.12
N LEU A 145 -2.47 1.07 1.39
CA LEU A 145 -1.19 1.60 1.86
C LEU A 145 -1.27 3.12 2.10
N ALA A 146 -1.85 3.87 1.17
CA ALA A 146 -2.05 5.30 1.33
C ALA A 146 -2.90 5.63 2.58
N ARG A 147 -3.97 4.86 2.83
CA ARG A 147 -4.82 4.99 4.03
C ARG A 147 -4.04 4.69 5.31
N ILE A 148 -3.25 3.61 5.33
CA ILE A 148 -2.40 3.22 6.48
C ILE A 148 -1.35 4.30 6.76
N LEU A 149 -0.69 4.84 5.75
CA LEU A 149 0.28 5.92 5.90
C LEU A 149 -0.37 7.18 6.47
N ARG A 150 -1.55 7.59 5.98
CA ARG A 150 -2.32 8.71 6.57
C ARG A 150 -2.66 8.44 8.03
N PHE A 151 -3.12 7.23 8.35
CA PHE A 151 -3.45 6.81 9.72
C PHE A 151 -2.21 6.82 10.63
N ALA A 152 -1.02 6.59 10.07
CA ALA A 152 0.27 6.67 10.77
C ALA A 152 0.89 8.09 10.82
N GLY A 153 0.17 9.13 10.36
CA GLY A 153 0.56 10.53 10.49
C GLY A 153 1.43 11.08 9.36
N TYR A 154 1.47 10.42 8.20
CA TYR A 154 2.06 10.97 6.98
C TYR A 154 1.06 11.88 6.24
N ASP A 155 1.58 12.89 5.53
CA ASP A 155 0.82 13.71 4.57
C ASP A 155 0.89 13.04 3.20
N VAL A 156 -0.18 12.35 2.80
CA VAL A 156 -0.16 11.45 1.64
C VAL A 156 -0.98 11.98 0.48
N THR A 157 -0.34 12.10 -0.67
CA THR A 157 -0.99 12.32 -1.98
C THR A 157 -0.97 11.05 -2.80
N THR A 158 -2.12 10.68 -3.39
CA THR A 158 -2.25 9.53 -4.29
C THR A 158 -2.26 9.98 -5.73
N GLU A 159 -1.50 9.28 -6.59
CA GLU A 159 -1.31 9.67 -7.98
C GLU A 159 -1.46 8.48 -8.92
N TYR A 160 -2.09 8.74 -10.06
CA TYR A 160 -2.17 7.85 -11.22
C TYR A 160 -1.38 8.47 -12.36
N TYR A 161 -0.37 7.78 -12.88
CA TYR A 161 0.38 8.20 -14.07
C TYR A 161 -0.33 7.72 -15.34
N ILE A 162 -0.67 8.65 -16.21
CA ILE A 162 -1.32 8.39 -17.49
C ILE A 162 -0.25 8.37 -18.58
N ASN A 163 0.02 7.19 -19.14
CA ASN A 163 0.87 7.07 -20.30
C ASN A 163 0.05 7.42 -21.56
N ASP A 164 -0.07 8.71 -21.84
CA ASP A 164 -0.86 9.28 -22.95
C ASP A 164 0.00 9.67 -24.17
N ALA A 165 1.21 9.12 -24.25
CA ALA A 165 2.16 9.35 -25.33
C ALA A 165 2.65 8.03 -25.96
N GLY A 166 3.32 8.13 -27.10
CA GLY A 166 4.06 7.03 -27.72
C GLY A 166 3.27 6.09 -28.63
N ARG A 167 3.87 4.89 -28.89
CA ARG A 167 3.39 3.94 -29.91
C ARG A 167 2.03 3.33 -29.57
N GLN A 168 1.79 3.02 -28.30
CA GLN A 168 0.54 2.35 -27.89
C GLN A 168 -0.68 3.24 -28.12
N MET A 169 -0.52 4.54 -27.94
CA MET A 169 -1.58 5.51 -28.17
C MET A 169 -1.94 5.63 -29.64
N ARG A 170 -0.91 5.66 -30.52
CA ARG A 170 -1.14 5.63 -31.97
C ARG A 170 -1.83 4.34 -32.42
N LEU A 171 -1.45 3.21 -31.83
CA LEU A 171 -2.06 1.91 -32.12
C LEU A 171 -3.53 1.86 -31.67
N LEU A 172 -3.88 2.50 -30.55
CA LEU A 172 -5.27 2.64 -30.10
C LEU A 172 -6.10 3.41 -31.12
N GLY A 173 -5.64 4.59 -31.54
CA GLY A 173 -6.32 5.42 -32.55
C GLY A 173 -6.51 4.66 -33.86
N LEU A 174 -5.45 3.97 -34.34
CA LEU A 174 -5.52 3.14 -35.56
C LEU A 174 -6.55 2.01 -35.42
N SER A 175 -6.57 1.31 -34.29
CA SER A 175 -7.48 0.19 -34.05
C SER A 175 -8.95 0.63 -34.08
N ILE A 176 -9.26 1.74 -33.44
CA ILE A 176 -10.63 2.32 -33.44
C ILE A 176 -11.00 2.80 -34.85
N TRP A 177 -10.09 3.48 -35.54
CA TRP A 177 -10.29 3.97 -36.88
C TRP A 177 -10.60 2.86 -37.88
N LEU A 178 -9.77 1.80 -37.91
CA LEU A 178 -10.01 0.66 -38.81
C LEU A 178 -11.33 -0.05 -38.46
N ARG A 179 -11.69 -0.13 -37.19
CA ARG A 179 -12.98 -0.71 -36.79
C ARG A 179 -14.17 0.14 -37.24
N ALA A 180 -14.07 1.46 -37.17
CA ALA A 180 -15.10 2.36 -37.68
C ALA A 180 -15.28 2.20 -39.20
N LYS A 181 -14.19 2.12 -39.96
CA LYS A 181 -14.23 1.86 -41.40
C LYS A 181 -14.89 0.51 -41.75
N GLU A 182 -14.51 -0.55 -41.04
CA GLU A 182 -15.08 -1.88 -41.21
C GLU A 182 -16.60 -1.89 -40.91
N LEU A 183 -17.04 -1.22 -39.85
CA LEU A 183 -18.46 -1.08 -39.47
C LEU A 183 -19.24 -0.28 -40.53
N ALA A 184 -18.60 0.65 -41.24
CA ALA A 184 -19.17 1.39 -42.37
C ALA A 184 -19.15 0.59 -43.66
N GLY A 185 -18.70 -0.65 -43.70
CA GLY A 185 -18.60 -1.48 -44.90
C GLY A 185 -17.40 -1.15 -45.79
N ILE A 186 -16.45 -0.37 -45.34
CA ILE A 186 -15.21 -0.03 -46.02
C ILE A 186 -14.19 -1.14 -45.81
N ALA A 187 -13.60 -1.66 -46.91
CA ALA A 187 -12.55 -2.68 -46.80
C ALA A 187 -11.31 -2.12 -46.08
N VAL A 188 -10.79 -2.85 -45.13
CA VAL A 188 -9.60 -2.49 -44.33
C VAL A 188 -8.57 -3.61 -44.30
N GLU A 189 -7.30 -3.25 -44.26
CA GLU A 189 -6.21 -4.17 -43.98
C GLU A 189 -5.78 -4.03 -42.51
N TRP A 190 -5.89 -5.13 -41.78
CA TRP A 190 -5.51 -5.15 -40.37
C TRP A 190 -4.00 -5.37 -40.23
N PRO A 191 -3.30 -4.53 -39.50
CA PRO A 191 -1.89 -4.76 -39.17
C PRO A 191 -1.75 -5.98 -38.24
N GLU A 192 -0.54 -6.49 -38.10
CA GLU A 192 -0.23 -7.59 -37.18
C GLU A 192 -0.56 -7.22 -35.73
N ASP A 193 -0.14 -6.01 -35.32
CA ASP A 193 -0.42 -5.44 -34.00
C ASP A 193 -1.66 -4.53 -34.05
N TYR A 194 -2.69 -4.84 -33.27
CA TYR A 194 -3.86 -3.98 -33.03
C TYR A 194 -4.64 -4.45 -31.81
N TYR A 195 -5.50 -3.57 -31.26
CA TYR A 195 -6.37 -3.93 -30.14
C TYR A 195 -7.64 -4.63 -30.63
N ARG A 196 -7.91 -5.84 -30.08
CA ARG A 196 -8.97 -6.75 -30.57
C ARG A 196 -10.19 -6.78 -29.66
N GLY A 197 -10.15 -6.17 -28.47
CA GLY A 197 -11.23 -6.22 -27.49
C GLY A 197 -12.55 -5.65 -28.03
N SER A 198 -13.68 -6.17 -27.52
CA SER A 198 -15.02 -5.69 -27.89
C SER A 198 -15.23 -4.21 -27.62
N TYR A 199 -14.57 -3.67 -26.56
CA TYR A 199 -14.61 -2.25 -26.23
C TYR A 199 -14.16 -1.34 -27.39
N ILE A 200 -13.24 -1.78 -28.27
CA ILE A 200 -12.84 -1.03 -29.47
C ILE A 200 -14.02 -0.89 -30.45
N ILE A 201 -14.83 -1.96 -30.58
CA ILE A 201 -16.02 -1.95 -31.43
C ILE A 201 -17.05 -1.00 -30.85
N ASP A 202 -17.25 -1.03 -29.55
CA ASP A 202 -18.25 -0.19 -28.88
C ASP A 202 -17.86 1.30 -28.97
N ILE A 203 -16.58 1.63 -28.76
CA ILE A 203 -16.06 2.99 -28.95
C ILE A 203 -16.23 3.45 -30.38
N ALA A 204 -15.90 2.60 -31.38
CA ALA A 204 -16.05 2.94 -32.78
C ALA A 204 -17.52 3.22 -33.17
N ARG A 205 -18.46 2.41 -32.67
CA ARG A 205 -19.92 2.62 -32.88
C ARG A 205 -20.38 3.94 -32.27
N GLU A 206 -20.02 4.17 -31.00
CA GLU A 206 -20.38 5.40 -30.28
C GLU A 206 -19.85 6.64 -31.00
N MET A 207 -18.62 6.59 -31.54
CA MET A 207 -18.06 7.68 -32.31
C MET A 207 -18.82 7.91 -33.63
N MET A 208 -19.17 6.84 -34.35
CA MET A 208 -19.93 6.94 -35.59
C MET A 208 -21.35 7.50 -35.37
N ASP A 209 -21.97 7.13 -34.23
CA ASP A 209 -23.30 7.68 -33.88
C ASP A 209 -23.23 9.19 -33.56
N LYS A 210 -22.14 9.64 -32.93
CA LYS A 210 -21.90 11.06 -32.60
C LYS A 210 -21.42 11.89 -33.80
N ASP A 211 -20.64 11.28 -34.69
CA ASP A 211 -20.09 11.91 -35.90
C ASP A 211 -20.30 11.00 -37.11
N PRO A 212 -21.48 11.09 -37.79
CA PRO A 212 -21.75 10.30 -39.01
C PRO A 212 -20.77 10.55 -40.17
N GLY A 213 -20.03 11.65 -40.14
CA GLY A 213 -18.98 11.98 -41.09
C GLY A 213 -17.60 11.39 -40.78
N LEU A 214 -17.44 10.70 -39.69
CA LEU A 214 -16.15 10.19 -39.19
C LEU A 214 -15.37 9.46 -40.30
N THR A 215 -15.98 8.47 -40.93
CA THR A 215 -15.31 7.62 -41.95
C THR A 215 -15.00 8.32 -43.28
N SER A 216 -15.44 9.56 -43.44
CA SER A 216 -15.14 10.42 -44.63
C SER A 216 -13.86 11.25 -44.42
N LEU A 217 -13.28 11.25 -43.23
CA LEU A 217 -12.03 11.94 -42.92
C LEU A 217 -10.82 11.27 -43.61
N SER A 218 -9.72 12.01 -43.70
CA SER A 218 -8.44 11.40 -44.05
C SER A 218 -7.99 10.42 -42.96
N ASP A 219 -7.15 9.43 -43.31
CA ASP A 219 -6.67 8.43 -42.34
C ASP A 219 -5.95 9.08 -41.16
N ALA A 220 -5.17 10.14 -41.37
CA ALA A 220 -4.49 10.84 -40.30
C ALA A 220 -5.47 11.53 -39.33
N GLU A 221 -6.42 12.31 -39.87
CA GLU A 221 -7.44 13.01 -39.06
C GLU A 221 -8.36 12.01 -38.33
N GLY A 222 -8.77 10.94 -39.02
CA GLY A 222 -9.59 9.88 -38.43
C GLY A 222 -8.89 9.17 -37.27
N GLN A 223 -7.63 8.82 -37.44
CA GLN A 223 -6.84 8.20 -36.39
C GLN A 223 -6.62 9.13 -35.18
N ASP A 224 -6.33 10.41 -35.41
CA ASP A 224 -6.14 11.38 -34.33
C ASP A 224 -7.43 11.61 -33.54
N ARG A 225 -8.59 11.73 -34.22
CA ARG A 225 -9.89 11.81 -33.53
C ARG A 225 -10.23 10.54 -32.77
N CYS A 226 -10.01 9.39 -33.39
CA CYS A 226 -10.22 8.09 -32.74
C CYS A 226 -9.32 7.91 -31.55
N PHE A 227 -8.08 8.33 -31.61
CA PHE A 227 -7.16 8.33 -30.47
C PHE A 227 -7.68 9.21 -29.32
N ALA A 228 -7.97 10.50 -29.62
CA ALA A 228 -8.39 11.44 -28.58
C ALA A 228 -9.67 10.98 -27.86
N TYR A 229 -10.66 10.55 -28.63
CA TYR A 229 -11.92 10.07 -28.10
C TYR A 229 -11.76 8.74 -27.33
N GLY A 230 -11.09 7.76 -27.96
CA GLY A 230 -10.92 6.43 -27.36
C GLY A 230 -10.11 6.47 -26.08
N MET A 231 -9.04 7.24 -26.03
CA MET A 231 -8.24 7.44 -24.82
C MET A 231 -9.09 8.03 -23.68
N GLN A 232 -9.87 9.09 -23.99
CA GLN A 232 -10.72 9.73 -22.98
C GLN A 232 -11.80 8.76 -22.48
N THR A 233 -12.48 8.04 -23.38
CA THR A 233 -13.52 7.07 -23.03
C THR A 233 -12.97 5.95 -22.14
N ILE A 234 -11.79 5.39 -22.48
CA ILE A 234 -11.16 4.34 -21.69
C ILE A 234 -10.73 4.90 -20.33
N LEU A 235 -10.14 6.11 -20.29
CA LEU A 235 -9.71 6.72 -19.04
C LEU A 235 -10.88 7.01 -18.09
N ASP A 236 -12.01 7.46 -18.63
CA ASP A 236 -13.23 7.69 -17.85
C ASP A 236 -13.80 6.37 -17.31
N GLY A 237 -13.76 5.30 -18.12
CA GLY A 237 -14.09 3.94 -17.67
C GLY A 237 -13.18 3.45 -16.56
N ILE A 238 -11.86 3.66 -16.68
CA ILE A 238 -10.88 3.31 -15.62
C ILE A 238 -11.19 4.07 -14.32
N LYS A 239 -11.51 5.36 -14.40
CA LYS A 239 -11.89 6.16 -13.21
C LYS A 239 -13.15 5.62 -12.56
N GLU A 240 -14.14 5.23 -13.34
CA GLU A 240 -15.39 4.67 -12.83
C GLU A 240 -15.16 3.31 -12.18
N ASP A 241 -14.43 2.39 -12.83
CA ASP A 241 -14.06 1.08 -12.27
C ASP A 241 -13.34 1.23 -10.92
N LEU A 242 -12.39 2.18 -10.83
CA LEU A 242 -11.67 2.46 -9.60
C LEU A 242 -12.59 3.05 -8.53
N ARG A 243 -13.49 3.96 -8.90
CA ARG A 243 -14.47 4.55 -7.98
C ARG A 243 -15.42 3.48 -7.41
N GLU A 244 -15.93 2.60 -8.27
CA GLU A 244 -16.75 1.46 -7.85
C GLU A 244 -15.96 0.51 -6.95
N PHE A 245 -14.66 0.35 -7.20
CA PHE A 245 -13.74 -0.42 -6.36
C PHE A 245 -13.32 0.32 -5.07
N ARG A 246 -13.85 1.55 -4.83
CA ARG A 246 -13.54 2.44 -3.69
C ARG A 246 -12.07 2.84 -3.64
N VAL A 247 -11.51 3.10 -4.79
CA VAL A 247 -10.14 3.58 -4.99
C VAL A 247 -10.20 4.95 -5.66
N GLU A 248 -9.58 5.95 -5.03
CA GLU A 248 -9.57 7.33 -5.53
C GLU A 248 -8.15 7.87 -5.59
N HIS A 249 -7.81 8.48 -6.72
CA HIS A 249 -6.56 9.20 -6.90
C HIS A 249 -6.80 10.70 -6.83
N GLN A 250 -5.95 11.42 -6.09
CA GLN A 250 -6.01 12.87 -5.97
C GLN A 250 -5.44 13.57 -7.20
N VAL A 251 -4.46 12.93 -7.85
CA VAL A 251 -3.77 13.46 -9.02
C VAL A 251 -3.81 12.43 -10.15
N TRP A 252 -4.14 12.90 -11.36
CA TRP A 252 -4.07 12.16 -12.61
C TRP A 252 -3.02 12.84 -13.47
N PHE A 253 -1.80 12.31 -13.47
CA PHE A 253 -0.63 12.95 -14.07
C PHE A 253 -0.43 12.48 -15.51
N SER A 254 -0.39 13.40 -16.47
CA SER A 254 -0.16 13.12 -17.90
C SER A 254 1.33 13.08 -18.22
N GLU A 255 1.83 12.01 -18.84
CA GLU A 255 3.20 11.91 -19.34
C GLU A 255 3.51 13.02 -20.32
N ARG A 256 2.57 13.35 -21.20
CA ARG A 256 2.71 14.40 -22.21
C ARG A 256 3.07 15.74 -21.58
N SER A 257 2.55 16.04 -20.40
CA SER A 257 2.83 17.29 -19.69
C SER A 257 4.31 17.49 -19.37
N LEU A 258 5.08 16.42 -19.18
CA LEU A 258 6.54 16.50 -18.95
C LEU A 258 7.28 17.10 -20.16
N VAL A 259 6.84 16.75 -21.37
CA VAL A 259 7.44 17.27 -22.60
C VAL A 259 6.94 18.68 -22.87
N GLU A 260 5.64 18.92 -22.75
CA GLU A 260 5.01 20.23 -22.99
C GLU A 260 5.55 21.32 -22.06
N HIS A 261 5.85 20.99 -20.81
CA HIS A 261 6.43 21.93 -19.85
C HIS A 261 7.96 21.95 -19.83
N GLY A 262 8.62 21.19 -20.73
CA GLY A 262 10.09 21.17 -20.84
C GLY A 262 10.81 20.48 -19.70
N ALA A 263 10.10 19.71 -18.83
CA ALA A 263 10.67 19.07 -17.66
C ALA A 263 11.75 18.03 -18.02
N VAL A 264 11.62 17.35 -19.16
CA VAL A 264 12.63 16.40 -19.64
C VAL A 264 13.95 17.12 -19.97
N GLU A 265 13.88 18.22 -20.70
CA GLU A 265 15.07 18.99 -21.09
C GLU A 265 15.73 19.65 -19.87
N GLU A 266 14.94 20.18 -18.93
CA GLU A 266 15.47 20.72 -17.66
C GLU A 266 16.24 19.64 -16.88
N THR A 267 15.70 18.44 -16.81
CA THR A 267 16.35 17.30 -16.13
C THR A 267 17.66 16.93 -16.83
N PHE A 268 17.69 16.91 -18.17
CA PHE A 268 18.93 16.64 -18.92
C PHE A 268 20.02 17.70 -18.67
N GLU A 269 19.64 18.98 -18.65
CA GLU A 269 20.58 20.06 -18.32
C GLU A 269 21.13 19.94 -16.88
N ARG A 270 20.32 19.48 -15.93
CA ARG A 270 20.80 19.22 -14.57
C ARG A 270 21.77 18.06 -14.52
N LEU A 271 21.46 16.93 -15.18
CA LEU A 271 22.38 15.80 -15.28
C LEU A 271 23.69 16.18 -15.96
N LYS A 272 23.66 17.01 -17.00
CA LYS A 272 24.82 17.52 -17.68
C LYS A 272 25.69 18.40 -16.79
N LYS A 273 25.07 19.37 -16.08
CA LYS A 273 25.77 20.24 -15.12
C LYS A 273 26.43 19.46 -13.98
N ALA A 274 25.81 18.36 -13.57
CA ALA A 274 26.36 17.46 -12.56
C ALA A 274 27.43 16.48 -13.09
N GLY A 275 27.73 16.50 -14.41
CA GLY A 275 28.69 15.57 -15.04
C GLY A 275 28.19 14.13 -15.15
N LEU A 276 26.90 13.92 -14.97
CA LEU A 276 26.25 12.60 -14.92
C LEU A 276 25.75 12.13 -16.30
N SER A 277 25.78 12.98 -17.33
CA SER A 277 25.44 12.59 -18.69
C SER A 277 26.61 12.84 -19.65
N PHE A 278 26.65 12.07 -20.73
CA PHE A 278 27.68 12.16 -21.78
C PHE A 278 27.08 11.76 -23.13
N GLU A 279 27.71 12.25 -24.21
CA GLU A 279 27.35 11.87 -25.56
C GLU A 279 28.24 10.73 -26.05
N LYS A 280 27.64 9.73 -26.68
CA LYS A 280 28.32 8.60 -27.32
C LYS A 280 27.50 8.09 -28.49
N ASP A 281 28.15 7.92 -29.66
CA ASP A 281 27.54 7.41 -30.89
C ASP A 281 26.27 8.18 -31.33
N GLY A 282 26.26 9.52 -31.12
CA GLY A 282 25.15 10.40 -31.42
C GLY A 282 23.96 10.30 -30.43
N ALA A 283 24.07 9.52 -29.38
CA ALA A 283 23.05 9.37 -28.32
C ALA A 283 23.51 10.03 -27.01
N LEU A 284 22.55 10.52 -26.23
CA LEU A 284 22.78 11.02 -24.87
C LEU A 284 22.63 9.88 -23.86
N TRP A 285 23.66 9.68 -23.04
CA TRP A 285 23.73 8.62 -22.03
C TRP A 285 23.78 9.19 -20.62
N PHE A 286 23.26 8.44 -19.65
CA PHE A 286 23.36 8.72 -18.22
C PHE A 286 24.29 7.68 -17.56
N ARG A 287 25.19 8.16 -16.68
CA ARG A 287 26.14 7.35 -15.91
C ARG A 287 25.47 6.66 -14.73
N THR A 288 24.56 5.72 -15.01
CA THR A 288 23.85 4.99 -13.97
C THR A 288 24.74 4.07 -13.17
N THR A 289 25.89 3.66 -13.73
CA THR A 289 26.91 2.85 -13.04
C THR A 289 27.51 3.55 -11.84
N ASP A 290 27.59 4.90 -11.82
CA ASP A 290 28.05 5.67 -10.68
C ASP A 290 27.15 5.52 -9.44
N PHE A 291 25.93 5.01 -9.63
CA PHE A 291 24.91 4.77 -8.59
C PHE A 291 24.57 3.29 -8.41
N GLY A 292 25.38 2.37 -8.97
CA GLY A 292 25.23 0.93 -8.75
C GLY A 292 24.31 0.19 -9.73
N ASP A 293 23.90 0.83 -10.85
CA ASP A 293 23.26 0.10 -11.97
C ASP A 293 24.32 -0.77 -12.70
N ASP A 294 23.89 -1.79 -13.42
CA ASP A 294 24.76 -2.76 -14.11
C ASP A 294 25.47 -2.16 -15.34
N LYS A 295 24.92 -1.11 -15.95
CA LYS A 295 25.45 -0.40 -17.11
C LYS A 295 24.85 0.99 -17.25
N ASP A 296 25.55 1.89 -17.97
CA ASP A 296 25.02 3.21 -18.33
C ASP A 296 23.82 3.08 -19.27
N ARG A 297 22.92 4.06 -19.23
CA ARG A 297 21.63 4.04 -19.92
C ARG A 297 21.47 5.19 -20.90
N VAL A 298 20.87 4.88 -22.05
CA VAL A 298 20.51 5.88 -23.05
C VAL A 298 19.30 6.67 -22.58
N LEU A 299 19.39 7.99 -22.63
CA LEU A 299 18.28 8.94 -22.39
C LEU A 299 17.63 9.35 -23.70
N ARG A 300 18.46 9.80 -24.68
CA ARG A 300 18.02 10.18 -26.02
C ARG A 300 18.81 9.38 -27.04
N LYS A 301 18.11 8.75 -27.98
CA LYS A 301 18.73 7.96 -29.06
C LYS A 301 19.35 8.87 -30.11
N SER A 302 20.16 8.29 -31.00
CA SER A 302 20.78 9.00 -32.12
C SER A 302 19.80 9.57 -33.13
N ASP A 303 18.57 9.05 -33.21
CA ASP A 303 17.48 9.58 -34.04
C ASP A 303 16.72 10.74 -33.35
N GLY A 304 17.17 11.18 -32.16
CA GLY A 304 16.56 12.22 -31.34
C GLY A 304 15.37 11.77 -30.49
N SER A 305 14.91 10.52 -30.62
CA SER A 305 13.79 10.02 -29.81
C SER A 305 14.20 9.77 -28.36
N LEU A 306 13.30 10.07 -27.43
CA LEU A 306 13.47 9.79 -26.00
C LEU A 306 13.27 8.30 -25.71
N THR A 307 13.97 7.82 -24.67
CA THR A 307 13.68 6.51 -24.09
C THR A 307 12.63 6.66 -22.98
N TYR A 308 11.94 5.59 -22.60
CA TYR A 308 11.05 5.61 -21.45
C TYR A 308 11.76 6.05 -20.17
N PHE A 309 13.03 5.65 -20.01
CA PHE A 309 13.83 6.02 -18.85
C PHE A 309 14.06 7.52 -18.73
N ALA A 310 14.12 8.25 -19.85
CA ALA A 310 14.21 9.71 -19.85
C ALA A 310 12.96 10.37 -19.23
N SER A 311 11.76 9.91 -19.62
CA SER A 311 10.50 10.36 -19.04
C SER A 311 10.41 10.00 -17.55
N ASP A 312 10.85 8.79 -17.19
CA ASP A 312 10.82 8.33 -15.78
C ASP A 312 11.69 9.17 -14.86
N ILE A 313 12.91 9.54 -15.31
CA ILE A 313 13.80 10.42 -14.52
C ILE A 313 13.15 11.80 -14.33
N ALA A 314 12.64 12.37 -15.41
CA ALA A 314 11.99 13.69 -15.37
C ALA A 314 10.76 13.69 -14.49
N TYR A 315 9.98 12.63 -14.53
CA TYR A 315 8.80 12.48 -13.69
C TYR A 315 9.14 12.35 -12.21
N HIS A 316 10.16 11.55 -11.85
CA HIS A 316 10.60 11.48 -10.45
C HIS A 316 11.23 12.78 -9.97
N ASP A 317 11.97 13.50 -10.82
CA ASP A 317 12.43 14.84 -10.49
C ASP A 317 11.27 15.80 -10.22
N ASP A 318 10.21 15.73 -11.03
CA ASP A 318 8.98 16.51 -10.85
C ASP A 318 8.29 16.21 -9.52
N LYS A 319 8.16 14.91 -9.15
CA LYS A 319 7.60 14.51 -7.85
C LYS A 319 8.32 15.21 -6.68
N TYR A 320 9.65 15.17 -6.66
CA TYR A 320 10.42 15.84 -5.60
C TYR A 320 10.36 17.36 -5.66
N ARG A 321 10.29 17.95 -6.85
CA ARG A 321 10.11 19.40 -7.03
C ARG A 321 8.73 19.88 -6.55
N ARG A 322 7.72 19.05 -6.62
CA ARG A 322 6.39 19.30 -5.99
C ARG A 322 6.43 19.23 -4.46
N GLY A 323 7.58 18.87 -3.88
CA GLY A 323 7.85 18.94 -2.44
C GLY A 323 7.55 17.66 -1.68
N PHE A 324 7.49 16.51 -2.33
CA PHE A 324 7.41 15.24 -1.65
C PHE A 324 8.76 14.85 -1.03
N ASP A 325 8.73 14.41 0.22
CA ASP A 325 9.92 13.95 0.94
C ASP A 325 10.24 12.50 0.58
N ARG A 326 9.20 11.70 0.34
CA ARG A 326 9.27 10.28 0.04
C ARG A 326 8.29 9.93 -1.09
N VAL A 327 8.71 9.05 -1.97
CA VAL A 327 7.90 8.50 -3.07
C VAL A 327 7.75 7.01 -2.88
N VAL A 328 6.55 6.50 -3.06
CA VAL A 328 6.22 5.07 -3.03
C VAL A 328 5.55 4.68 -4.33
N ASP A 329 6.23 3.89 -5.14
CA ASP A 329 5.71 3.38 -6.40
C ASP A 329 5.24 1.94 -6.23
N VAL A 330 4.04 1.63 -6.68
CA VAL A 330 3.46 0.28 -6.65
C VAL A 330 3.48 -0.30 -8.06
N TRP A 331 4.40 -1.24 -8.31
CA TRP A 331 4.67 -1.80 -9.63
C TRP A 331 4.37 -3.29 -9.71
N GLY A 332 4.11 -3.80 -10.91
CA GLY A 332 4.11 -5.23 -11.18
C GLY A 332 5.48 -5.86 -10.91
N ALA A 333 5.51 -7.10 -10.45
CA ALA A 333 6.74 -7.81 -10.12
C ALA A 333 7.68 -8.02 -11.32
N ASP A 334 7.15 -7.97 -12.54
CA ASP A 334 7.92 -7.99 -13.80
C ASP A 334 8.88 -6.80 -13.94
N HIS A 335 8.62 -5.69 -13.23
CA HIS A 335 9.46 -4.50 -13.18
C HIS A 335 10.58 -4.56 -12.12
N HIS A 336 10.76 -5.69 -11.39
CA HIS A 336 11.76 -5.79 -10.31
C HIS A 336 13.18 -5.38 -10.73
N GLY A 337 13.60 -5.75 -11.96
CA GLY A 337 14.91 -5.39 -12.52
C GLY A 337 15.08 -3.91 -12.86
N TYR A 338 13.98 -3.11 -12.80
CA TYR A 338 14.02 -1.67 -13.06
C TYR A 338 14.30 -0.85 -11.79
N VAL A 339 14.07 -1.43 -10.61
CA VAL A 339 14.20 -0.74 -9.32
C VAL A 339 15.61 -0.13 -9.09
N PRO A 340 16.74 -0.85 -9.30
CA PRO A 340 18.06 -0.27 -9.12
C PRO A 340 18.29 0.95 -10.02
N ARG A 341 17.80 0.89 -11.27
CA ARG A 341 17.89 1.97 -12.26
C ARG A 341 17.14 3.21 -11.81
N MET A 342 15.94 3.07 -11.25
CA MET A 342 15.17 4.19 -10.72
C MET A 342 15.79 4.79 -9.45
N LYS A 343 16.37 3.96 -8.59
CA LYS A 343 17.15 4.46 -7.44
C LYS A 343 18.37 5.25 -7.87
N ALA A 344 19.05 4.86 -8.94
CA ALA A 344 20.13 5.63 -9.55
C ALA A 344 19.61 6.99 -10.07
N ALA A 345 18.46 7.00 -10.76
CA ALA A 345 17.83 8.22 -11.25
C ALA A 345 17.50 9.22 -10.11
N VAL A 346 16.90 8.70 -9.03
CA VAL A 346 16.55 9.51 -7.84
C VAL A 346 17.79 10.12 -7.19
N GLN A 347 18.89 9.36 -7.08
CA GLN A 347 20.16 9.88 -6.56
C GLN A 347 20.75 10.96 -7.48
N ALA A 348 20.66 10.80 -8.79
CA ALA A 348 21.16 11.76 -9.75
C ALA A 348 20.43 13.12 -9.72
N VAL A 349 19.17 13.14 -9.29
CA VAL A 349 18.43 14.39 -9.08
C VAL A 349 18.61 14.97 -7.67
N GLY A 350 19.58 14.45 -6.90
CA GLY A 350 20.01 15.00 -5.61
C GLY A 350 19.24 14.47 -4.40
N ARG A 351 18.55 13.34 -4.54
CA ARG A 351 17.83 12.67 -3.44
C ARG A 351 18.60 11.44 -2.97
N LYS A 352 18.15 10.83 -1.87
CA LYS A 352 18.70 9.56 -1.40
C LYS A 352 17.98 8.39 -2.05
N ALA A 353 18.65 7.24 -2.17
CA ALA A 353 18.02 6.02 -2.68
C ALA A 353 16.82 5.55 -1.83
N GLU A 354 16.85 5.88 -0.53
CA GLU A 354 15.80 5.56 0.45
C GLU A 354 14.59 6.49 0.36
N ASP A 355 14.68 7.61 -0.38
CA ASP A 355 13.56 8.50 -0.62
C ASP A 355 12.57 7.89 -1.65
N LEU A 356 12.99 6.84 -2.37
CA LEU A 356 12.14 6.03 -3.25
C LEU A 356 11.96 4.63 -2.69
N ASP A 357 10.73 4.24 -2.42
CA ASP A 357 10.33 2.88 -2.15
C ASP A 357 9.55 2.30 -3.34
N VAL A 358 9.77 1.02 -3.62
CA VAL A 358 9.02 0.30 -4.64
C VAL A 358 8.36 -0.92 -4.03
N VAL A 359 7.03 -0.94 -4.07
CA VAL A 359 6.21 -2.07 -3.62
C VAL A 359 5.87 -2.92 -4.85
N LEU A 360 6.42 -4.13 -4.90
CA LEU A 360 6.18 -5.06 -6.01
C LEU A 360 4.90 -5.87 -5.77
N ILE A 361 4.07 -5.95 -6.81
CA ILE A 361 2.82 -6.72 -6.83
C ILE A 361 3.01 -7.95 -7.70
N GLN A 362 2.96 -9.12 -7.08
CA GLN A 362 3.04 -10.39 -7.79
C GLN A 362 1.73 -10.73 -8.49
N LEU A 363 1.82 -11.56 -9.51
CA LEU A 363 0.69 -11.99 -10.34
C LEU A 363 -0.46 -12.57 -9.51
N VAL A 364 -1.67 -12.34 -10.00
CA VAL A 364 -2.91 -12.96 -9.50
C VAL A 364 -3.33 -14.05 -10.48
N ASN A 365 -3.50 -15.27 -9.98
CA ASN A 365 -4.12 -16.34 -10.72
C ASN A 365 -5.62 -16.33 -10.41
N LEU A 366 -6.44 -16.12 -11.43
CA LEU A 366 -7.88 -16.26 -11.27
C LEU A 366 -8.24 -17.73 -11.38
N LEU A 367 -8.94 -18.24 -10.37
CA LEU A 367 -9.42 -19.60 -10.32
C LEU A 367 -10.94 -19.64 -10.25
N GLU A 368 -11.53 -20.67 -10.82
CA GLU A 368 -12.92 -21.05 -10.63
C GLU A 368 -12.98 -22.52 -10.22
N ASN A 369 -13.42 -22.79 -9.00
CA ASN A 369 -13.43 -24.14 -8.40
C ASN A 369 -12.03 -24.83 -8.47
N GLY A 370 -10.98 -24.09 -8.17
CA GLY A 370 -9.58 -24.57 -8.19
C GLY A 370 -8.96 -24.72 -9.58
N THR A 371 -9.69 -24.42 -10.66
CA THR A 371 -9.18 -24.48 -12.03
C THR A 371 -8.83 -23.08 -12.52
N GLN A 372 -7.64 -22.91 -13.09
CA GLN A 372 -7.20 -21.61 -13.58
C GLN A 372 -8.03 -21.15 -14.79
N VAL A 373 -8.59 -19.94 -14.71
CA VAL A 373 -9.25 -19.26 -15.83
C VAL A 373 -8.17 -18.61 -16.71
N ALA A 374 -8.20 -18.93 -18.00
CA ALA A 374 -7.23 -18.38 -18.94
C ALA A 374 -7.47 -16.88 -19.15
N MET A 375 -6.43 -16.06 -18.94
CA MET A 375 -6.45 -14.62 -19.17
C MET A 375 -5.51 -14.25 -20.31
N SER A 376 -6.01 -13.63 -21.36
CA SER A 376 -5.21 -13.10 -22.47
C SER A 376 -5.73 -11.74 -22.93
N THR A 377 -5.03 -10.68 -22.52
CA THR A 377 -5.34 -9.30 -22.92
C THR A 377 -5.25 -9.08 -24.45
N ARG A 378 -4.31 -9.76 -25.13
CA ARG A 378 -4.15 -9.66 -26.59
C ARG A 378 -5.26 -10.36 -27.36
N ALA A 379 -5.83 -11.43 -26.80
CA ALA A 379 -6.95 -12.15 -27.43
C ALA A 379 -8.32 -11.54 -27.11
N GLY A 380 -8.39 -10.51 -26.25
CA GLY A 380 -9.65 -9.92 -25.80
C GLY A 380 -10.45 -10.83 -24.85
N GLN A 381 -9.80 -11.84 -24.27
CA GLN A 381 -10.39 -12.78 -23.32
C GLN A 381 -9.70 -12.55 -21.95
N PHE A 382 -10.26 -11.68 -21.15
CA PHE A 382 -9.83 -11.49 -19.76
C PHE A 382 -11.02 -10.99 -18.94
N GLU A 383 -11.07 -11.45 -17.70
CA GLU A 383 -12.01 -10.92 -16.72
C GLU A 383 -11.58 -9.51 -16.31
N THR A 384 -12.48 -8.55 -16.53
CA THR A 384 -12.22 -7.18 -16.08
C THR A 384 -12.30 -7.08 -14.57
N LEU A 385 -11.67 -6.06 -13.99
CA LEU A 385 -11.83 -5.75 -12.57
C LEU A 385 -13.32 -5.53 -12.23
N ALA A 386 -14.04 -4.83 -13.10
CA ALA A 386 -15.47 -4.57 -12.94
C ALA A 386 -16.29 -5.86 -12.88
N ASP A 387 -16.01 -6.85 -13.76
CA ASP A 387 -16.70 -8.15 -13.74
C ASP A 387 -16.47 -8.90 -12.43
N VAL A 388 -15.22 -8.99 -11.98
CA VAL A 388 -14.87 -9.63 -10.70
C VAL A 388 -15.56 -8.92 -9.53
N VAL A 389 -15.52 -7.58 -9.49
CA VAL A 389 -16.17 -6.80 -8.42
C VAL A 389 -17.68 -7.01 -8.41
N LYS A 390 -18.31 -7.05 -9.58
CA LYS A 390 -19.74 -7.32 -9.71
C LYS A 390 -20.11 -8.71 -9.21
N GLU A 391 -19.23 -9.68 -9.42
CA GLU A 391 -19.45 -11.08 -9.07
C GLU A 391 -19.27 -11.39 -7.58
N VAL A 392 -18.21 -10.86 -6.96
CA VAL A 392 -17.86 -11.18 -5.56
C VAL A 392 -18.11 -10.04 -4.58
N GLY A 393 -18.35 -8.84 -5.06
CA GLY A 393 -18.47 -7.61 -4.26
C GLY A 393 -17.12 -6.97 -3.91
N VAL A 394 -17.14 -5.65 -3.70
CA VAL A 394 -15.94 -4.84 -3.44
C VAL A 394 -15.19 -5.28 -2.19
N ASP A 395 -15.91 -5.51 -1.08
CA ASP A 395 -15.28 -5.86 0.20
C ASP A 395 -14.50 -7.17 0.09
N ALA A 396 -15.12 -8.17 -0.53
CA ALA A 396 -14.52 -9.48 -0.71
C ALA A 396 -13.30 -9.42 -1.65
N ALA A 397 -13.42 -8.72 -2.78
CA ALA A 397 -12.32 -8.57 -3.73
C ALA A 397 -11.13 -7.85 -3.07
N ARG A 398 -11.35 -6.71 -2.39
CA ARG A 398 -10.29 -5.95 -1.71
C ARG A 398 -9.62 -6.77 -0.61
N PHE A 399 -10.39 -7.44 0.24
CA PHE A 399 -9.85 -8.25 1.33
C PHE A 399 -8.99 -9.40 0.81
N MET A 400 -9.44 -10.10 -0.23
CA MET A 400 -8.67 -11.19 -0.84
C MET A 400 -7.35 -10.70 -1.44
N PHE A 401 -7.33 -9.56 -2.12
CA PHE A 401 -6.08 -8.96 -2.63
C PHE A 401 -5.09 -8.60 -1.52
N LEU A 402 -5.58 -8.29 -0.31
CA LEU A 402 -4.80 -7.93 0.87
C LEU A 402 -4.53 -9.12 1.81
N SER A 403 -5.02 -10.31 1.49
CA SER A 403 -4.88 -11.50 2.34
C SER A 403 -3.46 -12.08 2.33
N ARG A 404 -2.62 -11.64 1.42
CA ARG A 404 -1.24 -12.08 1.29
C ARG A 404 -0.30 -10.90 1.06
N LYS A 405 0.99 -11.12 1.38
CA LYS A 405 2.05 -10.15 1.08
C LYS A 405 2.04 -9.79 -0.41
N SER A 406 2.27 -8.52 -0.75
CA SER A 406 2.17 -8.00 -2.12
C SER A 406 3.06 -8.75 -3.13
N ASP A 407 4.26 -9.15 -2.73
CA ASP A 407 5.25 -9.87 -3.54
C ASP A 407 5.05 -11.41 -3.60
N SER A 408 3.99 -11.92 -2.94
CA SER A 408 3.64 -13.34 -3.00
C SER A 408 2.58 -13.59 -4.07
N HIS A 409 2.64 -14.75 -4.73
CA HIS A 409 1.57 -15.19 -5.63
C HIS A 409 0.24 -15.27 -4.89
N LEU A 410 -0.82 -14.89 -5.59
CA LEU A 410 -2.18 -14.90 -5.07
C LEU A 410 -3.08 -15.72 -6.01
N ASP A 411 -3.63 -16.79 -5.47
CA ASP A 411 -4.71 -17.52 -6.11
C ASP A 411 -6.04 -16.91 -5.66
N PHE A 412 -6.78 -16.34 -6.60
CA PHE A 412 -8.07 -15.72 -6.37
C PHE A 412 -9.17 -16.66 -6.89
N ASP A 413 -9.73 -17.50 -6.00
CA ASP A 413 -10.78 -18.43 -6.36
C ASP A 413 -12.17 -17.81 -6.17
N LEU A 414 -12.84 -17.53 -7.28
CA LEU A 414 -14.18 -16.94 -7.31
C LEU A 414 -15.21 -17.74 -6.52
N ALA A 415 -15.13 -19.08 -6.59
CA ALA A 415 -16.07 -19.94 -5.88
C ALA A 415 -15.86 -19.87 -4.35
N LEU A 416 -14.60 -19.86 -3.88
CA LEU A 416 -14.26 -19.72 -2.47
C LEU A 416 -14.73 -18.37 -1.91
N VAL A 417 -14.45 -17.29 -2.65
CA VAL A 417 -14.79 -15.93 -2.20
C VAL A 417 -16.29 -15.69 -2.03
N LYS A 418 -17.13 -16.41 -2.81
CA LYS A 418 -18.60 -16.36 -2.70
C LYS A 418 -19.17 -17.21 -1.56
N GLN A 419 -18.41 -18.14 -1.00
CA GLN A 419 -18.90 -19.05 0.03
C GLN A 419 -19.18 -18.31 1.34
N ARG A 420 -20.34 -18.63 1.94
CA ARG A 420 -20.71 -18.16 3.30
C ARG A 420 -20.30 -19.21 4.33
N SER A 421 -19.01 -19.48 4.41
CA SER A 421 -18.43 -20.46 5.33
C SER A 421 -17.26 -19.85 6.10
N MET A 422 -16.90 -20.47 7.22
CA MET A 422 -15.76 -20.03 8.05
C MET A 422 -14.41 -20.21 7.34
N ASP A 423 -14.36 -20.98 6.25
CA ASP A 423 -13.16 -21.15 5.42
C ASP A 423 -12.90 -19.92 4.52
N ASN A 424 -13.94 -19.10 4.29
CA ASN A 424 -13.80 -17.83 3.61
C ASN A 424 -13.37 -16.74 4.61
N PRO A 425 -12.14 -16.21 4.53
CA PRO A 425 -11.63 -15.24 5.50
C PRO A 425 -12.43 -13.93 5.52
N VAL A 426 -13.00 -13.53 4.39
CA VAL A 426 -13.87 -12.35 4.31
C VAL A 426 -15.14 -12.56 5.13
N TYR A 427 -15.78 -13.70 4.91
CA TYR A 427 -17.00 -14.07 5.64
C TYR A 427 -16.72 -14.17 7.15
N TYR A 428 -15.58 -14.76 7.53
CA TYR A 428 -15.17 -14.89 8.93
C TYR A 428 -15.13 -13.52 9.63
N VAL A 429 -14.43 -12.55 9.05
CA VAL A 429 -14.31 -11.20 9.62
C VAL A 429 -15.65 -10.47 9.62
N GLN A 430 -16.41 -10.52 8.52
CA GLN A 430 -17.73 -9.91 8.44
C GLN A 430 -18.73 -10.53 9.42
N TYR A 431 -18.67 -11.86 9.60
CA TYR A 431 -19.52 -12.56 10.56
C TYR A 431 -19.24 -12.13 12.00
N ALA A 432 -17.97 -11.97 12.39
CA ALA A 432 -17.60 -11.48 13.71
C ALA A 432 -18.18 -10.08 13.96
N HIS A 433 -18.02 -9.15 13.01
CA HIS A 433 -18.60 -7.82 13.10
C HIS A 433 -20.14 -7.85 13.20
N ALA A 434 -20.80 -8.61 12.33
CA ALA A 434 -22.26 -8.74 12.33
C ALA A 434 -22.79 -9.30 13.67
N ARG A 435 -22.04 -10.22 14.27
CA ARG A 435 -22.38 -10.79 15.58
C ARG A 435 -22.31 -9.76 16.69
N VAL A 436 -21.24 -8.96 16.75
CA VAL A 436 -21.11 -7.85 17.70
C VAL A 436 -22.28 -6.87 17.53
N ARG A 437 -22.56 -6.43 16.30
CA ARG A 437 -23.70 -5.52 16.02
C ARG A 437 -25.04 -6.13 16.42
N SER A 438 -25.23 -7.43 16.27
CA SER A 438 -26.45 -8.14 16.69
C SER A 438 -26.61 -8.18 18.22
N VAL A 439 -25.50 -8.36 18.96
CA VAL A 439 -25.51 -8.31 20.43
C VAL A 439 -25.92 -6.92 20.91
N LEU A 440 -25.30 -5.87 20.36
CA LEU A 440 -25.64 -4.48 20.72
C LEU A 440 -27.10 -4.15 20.44
N ARG A 441 -27.64 -4.59 19.29
CA ARG A 441 -29.06 -4.38 18.98
C ARG A 441 -29.99 -5.08 19.97
N LYS A 442 -29.71 -6.36 20.30
CA LYS A 442 -30.50 -7.10 21.29
C LYS A 442 -30.43 -6.47 22.67
N ALA A 443 -29.28 -5.94 23.08
CA ALA A 443 -29.15 -5.18 24.33
C ALA A 443 -30.06 -3.96 24.33
N ALA A 444 -30.05 -3.19 23.25
CA ALA A 444 -30.93 -2.02 23.12
C ALA A 444 -32.43 -2.39 23.13
N GLU A 445 -32.83 -3.49 22.45
CA GLU A 445 -34.19 -4.02 22.48
C GLU A 445 -34.64 -4.46 23.91
N ALA A 446 -33.67 -4.90 24.72
CA ALA A 446 -33.90 -5.25 26.13
C ALA A 446 -33.86 -4.01 27.07
N GLY A 447 -33.71 -2.81 26.54
CA GLY A 447 -33.66 -1.58 27.33
C GLY A 447 -32.27 -1.33 27.95
N LEU A 448 -31.27 -2.09 27.58
CA LEU A 448 -29.88 -1.85 28.03
C LEU A 448 -29.20 -0.87 27.08
N THR A 449 -28.70 0.23 27.63
CA THR A 449 -27.96 1.25 26.87
C THR A 449 -26.52 1.28 27.35
N LEU A 450 -25.60 1.45 26.39
CA LEU A 450 -24.21 1.71 26.74
C LEU A 450 -24.14 3.11 27.39
N PRO A 451 -23.28 3.29 28.40
CA PRO A 451 -23.04 4.63 28.97
C PRO A 451 -22.40 5.54 27.91
N GLU A 452 -22.66 6.84 27.97
CA GLU A 452 -22.04 7.83 27.06
C GLU A 452 -20.50 7.86 27.16
N LYS A 453 -19.98 7.49 28.33
CA LYS A 453 -18.55 7.34 28.58
C LYS A 453 -18.28 6.05 29.32
N THR A 454 -17.18 5.40 28.98
CA THR A 454 -16.75 4.18 29.66
C THR A 454 -16.51 4.42 31.15
N ASP A 455 -17.30 3.75 32.00
CA ASP A 455 -17.08 3.69 33.44
C ASP A 455 -16.33 2.40 33.80
N LEU A 456 -15.10 2.56 34.27
CA LEU A 456 -14.22 1.44 34.64
C LEU A 456 -14.82 0.56 35.76
N ALA A 457 -15.68 1.12 36.62
CA ALA A 457 -16.34 0.36 37.66
C ALA A 457 -17.28 -0.73 37.08
N LEU A 458 -17.89 -0.43 35.92
CA LEU A 458 -18.74 -1.40 35.20
C LEU A 458 -17.93 -2.51 34.52
N LEU A 459 -16.65 -2.31 34.32
CA LEU A 459 -15.75 -3.27 33.66
C LEU A 459 -15.08 -4.26 34.63
N VAL A 460 -15.29 -4.11 35.95
CA VAL A 460 -14.70 -5.01 36.96
C VAL A 460 -14.98 -6.50 36.69
N PRO A 461 -16.18 -6.90 36.19
CA PRO A 461 -16.44 -8.29 35.84
C PRO A 461 -15.59 -8.87 34.69
N LEU A 462 -14.95 -8.02 33.87
CA LEU A 462 -14.03 -8.47 32.83
C LEU A 462 -12.69 -8.84 33.45
N SER A 463 -12.59 -10.06 33.94
CA SER A 463 -11.45 -10.59 34.70
C SER A 463 -11.04 -11.98 34.30
N GLU A 464 -11.85 -12.66 33.45
CA GLU A 464 -11.51 -13.98 32.94
C GLU A 464 -10.33 -13.91 31.96
N ALA A 465 -9.63 -15.03 31.79
CA ALA A 465 -8.45 -15.09 30.93
C ALA A 465 -8.75 -14.69 29.47
N GLU A 466 -9.92 -15.05 28.99
CA GLU A 466 -10.40 -14.74 27.62
C GLU A 466 -10.68 -13.24 27.46
N ASP A 467 -11.26 -12.60 28.48
CA ASP A 467 -11.51 -11.14 28.47
C ASP A 467 -10.18 -10.39 28.38
N LEU A 468 -9.23 -10.75 29.24
CA LEU A 468 -7.92 -10.12 29.28
C LEU A 468 -7.13 -10.37 28.00
N ALA A 469 -7.19 -11.59 27.43
CA ALA A 469 -6.55 -11.91 26.17
C ALA A 469 -7.07 -11.03 25.01
N LEU A 470 -8.38 -10.76 24.96
CA LEU A 470 -8.96 -9.85 23.98
C LEU A 470 -8.48 -8.40 24.18
N LEU A 471 -8.39 -7.94 25.44
CA LEU A 471 -7.90 -6.58 25.73
C LEU A 471 -6.42 -6.42 25.36
N HIS A 472 -5.58 -7.42 25.61
CA HIS A 472 -4.19 -7.48 25.16
C HIS A 472 -4.10 -7.38 23.64
N PHE A 473 -4.95 -8.14 22.95
CA PHE A 473 -4.97 -8.15 21.50
C PHE A 473 -5.34 -6.77 20.94
N LEU A 474 -6.39 -6.14 21.48
CA LEU A 474 -6.82 -4.80 21.08
C LEU A 474 -5.75 -3.72 21.36
N ASP A 475 -5.01 -3.81 22.49
CA ASP A 475 -3.95 -2.86 22.82
C ASP A 475 -2.84 -2.80 21.76
N ARG A 476 -2.59 -3.91 21.04
CA ARG A 476 -1.55 -4.02 20.03
C ARG A 476 -1.90 -3.38 18.69
N PHE A 477 -3.13 -2.94 18.47
CA PHE A 477 -3.57 -2.44 17.16
C PHE A 477 -2.70 -1.26 16.64
N GLU A 478 -2.29 -0.34 17.52
CA GLU A 478 -1.39 0.76 17.13
C GLU A 478 -0.03 0.25 16.59
N ASP A 479 0.53 -0.81 17.19
CA ASP A 479 1.79 -1.40 16.71
C ASP A 479 1.62 -2.09 15.37
N VAL A 480 0.48 -2.75 15.17
CA VAL A 480 0.14 -3.36 13.88
C VAL A 480 0.03 -2.29 12.80
N ALA A 481 -0.71 -1.20 13.08
CA ALA A 481 -0.87 -0.09 12.13
C ALA A 481 0.47 0.61 11.84
N LYS A 482 1.26 0.89 12.87
CA LYS A 482 2.61 1.45 12.76
C LYS A 482 3.54 0.55 11.96
N GLY A 483 3.57 -0.75 12.29
CA GLY A 483 4.38 -1.75 11.59
C GLY A 483 3.98 -1.90 10.13
N ALA A 484 2.67 -1.90 9.83
CA ALA A 484 2.15 -1.94 8.47
C ALA A 484 2.59 -0.71 7.65
N ALA A 485 2.56 0.49 8.25
CA ALA A 485 3.02 1.72 7.62
C ALA A 485 4.52 1.72 7.36
N GLN A 486 5.33 1.33 8.35
CA GLN A 486 6.80 1.34 8.25
C GLN A 486 7.32 0.30 7.26
N ALA A 487 6.71 -0.89 7.24
CA ALA A 487 7.07 -1.98 6.34
C ALA A 487 6.40 -1.89 4.97
N LEU A 488 5.53 -0.90 4.71
CA LEU A 488 4.70 -0.80 3.51
C LEU A 488 3.92 -2.11 3.25
N ALA A 489 3.36 -2.69 4.30
CA ALA A 489 2.82 -4.05 4.32
C ALA A 489 1.34 -4.09 4.77
N PRO A 490 0.39 -3.70 3.90
CA PRO A 490 -1.03 -3.59 4.26
C PRO A 490 -1.66 -4.91 4.71
N HIS A 491 -1.14 -6.07 4.30
CA HIS A 491 -1.60 -7.39 4.73
C HIS A 491 -1.48 -7.63 6.24
N HIS A 492 -0.67 -6.87 6.97
CA HIS A 492 -0.60 -6.95 8.43
C HIS A 492 -1.94 -6.62 9.08
N ILE A 493 -2.72 -5.70 8.49
CA ILE A 493 -4.07 -5.38 8.98
C ILE A 493 -5.02 -6.57 8.76
N SER A 494 -4.96 -7.21 7.60
CA SER A 494 -5.77 -8.41 7.31
C SER A 494 -5.43 -9.55 8.28
N TYR A 495 -4.15 -9.75 8.58
CA TYR A 495 -3.71 -10.79 9.55
C TYR A 495 -4.13 -10.48 10.98
N TYR A 496 -4.17 -9.21 11.36
CA TYR A 496 -4.67 -8.81 12.67
C TYR A 496 -6.17 -9.08 12.83
N LEU A 497 -6.95 -9.03 11.76
CA LEU A 497 -8.40 -9.28 11.79
C LEU A 497 -8.76 -10.77 11.79
N MET A 498 -7.86 -11.67 11.42
CA MET A 498 -8.04 -13.12 11.38
C MET A 498 -7.51 -13.82 12.63
#